data_3e7e1cd251c2349abdd2a66f7749591d
#
_entry.id   3e7e1cd251c2349abdd2a66f7749591d
#
_cell.length_a   1.000
_cell.length_b   1.000
_cell.length_c   1.000
_cell.angle_alpha   90.00
_cell.angle_beta   90.00
_cell.angle_gamma   90.00
#
_symmetry.space_group_name_H-M   'P 1'
#
loop_
_entity.id
_entity.type
_entity.pdbx_description
1 polymer ?
#
loop_
_entity_poly.entity_id
_entity_poly.type
_entity_poly.pdbx_seq_one_letter_code
_entity_poly.pdbx_strand_id
1 'polypeptide(L)'
;MKLFYTLIITLIFSLSGINSFSQETQYCATQTTEENRQFIEDNMDLIRYYENEYYQLKQLKTSTALTSIPVKIHIVTNDDGSGGIDINDVLSEFDEVNTYFQNSFVEFYACDEVNYINSSSLYQFDTENQQDLLYENHQADILNVYFVDEIAFGDGYACGYTYLPGNSNQYYDAVVMQNSCTTSNDGTTLTHEMGHHLNLTHTHGDTNGTLTDELVNGTNCSFAGDYLCDTPADPQLNGGNVNNVNCLYSVSGTPPTDAQGNLFDPDTSNIMSYAPQACTNTLTEQQYARMYAGYHAFKNYYACPSLNVNFSSENIIIDCGEQLQVNFTDNSINSSSWEWDVNGDDIIDSSEQNFSYIYQSAGNYDVSLTISNDSENITKVFPNYVNFDGTSYETSKIYLNVSVKEGLNQNTWEFKDSSGEILYSGGPYETANSQGEVYSHEFETGSDCYVFTMYDSAGDGLTNNAFWFDSEYYELLDENNISIKYGSEFEYEESTSIKNEYLNLSNPIDINFMIYPNPAGDFINLKSNSAIDGYLIYDIKGSLILEGTNNNSNDLTISLKNVYSGVYFVQIKSGTYKETVKFIKK
;
A
#
# COMPACT_ATOMS: atom_id res chain seq x y z
N MET A 1 -11.76 -103.69 -4.73
CA MET A 1 -12.91 -102.95 -5.21
C MET A 1 -13.04 -101.74 -4.29
N LYS A 2 -12.44 -100.61 -4.67
CA LYS A 2 -12.48 -99.35 -3.93
C LYS A 2 -12.93 -98.25 -4.89
N LEU A 3 -14.06 -97.72 -4.59
CA LEU A 3 -14.61 -96.56 -5.31
C LEU A 3 -13.86 -95.28 -4.87
N PHE A 4 -13.34 -94.55 -5.86
CA PHE A 4 -12.85 -93.18 -5.69
C PHE A 4 -13.98 -92.21 -5.97
N TYR A 5 -14.40 -91.42 -4.97
CA TYR A 5 -15.20 -90.23 -5.14
C TYR A 5 -14.30 -89.07 -5.35
N THR A 6 -14.38 -88.47 -6.49
CA THR A 6 -13.73 -87.22 -6.80
C THR A 6 -14.66 -86.08 -6.42
N LEU A 7 -14.30 -85.29 -5.43
CA LEU A 7 -15.01 -84.11 -4.96
C LEU A 7 -14.53 -82.91 -5.80
N ILE A 8 -15.37 -82.41 -6.67
CA ILE A 8 -15.13 -81.12 -7.39
C ILE A 8 -15.56 -79.99 -6.43
N ILE A 9 -14.56 -79.28 -5.86
CA ILE A 9 -14.82 -78.02 -5.15
C ILE A 9 -14.83 -76.88 -6.17
N THR A 10 -16.00 -76.37 -6.47
CA THR A 10 -16.18 -75.14 -7.27
C THR A 10 -15.91 -73.96 -6.34
N LEU A 11 -14.74 -73.31 -6.48
CA LEU A 11 -14.40 -72.08 -5.79
C LEU A 11 -15.15 -70.91 -6.46
N ILE A 12 -16.22 -70.44 -5.86
CA ILE A 12 -16.90 -69.21 -6.26
C ILE A 12 -16.08 -68.06 -5.65
N PHE A 13 -15.25 -67.40 -6.47
CA PHE A 13 -14.71 -66.08 -6.11
C PHE A 13 -15.83 -65.07 -6.19
N SER A 14 -16.44 -64.74 -5.07
CA SER A 14 -17.18 -63.52 -4.94
C SER A 14 -16.15 -62.38 -4.96
N LEU A 15 -16.05 -61.66 -6.09
CA LEU A 15 -15.47 -60.30 -6.10
C LEU A 15 -16.41 -59.42 -5.26
N SER A 16 -16.17 -59.34 -3.99
CA SER A 16 -16.57 -58.18 -3.21
C SER A 16 -15.71 -57.04 -3.72
N GLY A 17 -16.30 -56.18 -4.54
CA GLY A 17 -15.69 -54.88 -4.86
C GLY A 17 -15.44 -54.19 -3.51
N ILE A 18 -14.18 -54.05 -3.15
CA ILE A 18 -13.77 -53.11 -2.14
C ILE A 18 -14.01 -51.75 -2.80
N ASN A 19 -15.18 -51.17 -2.54
CA ASN A 19 -15.32 -49.72 -2.70
C ASN A 19 -14.36 -49.16 -1.65
N SER A 20 -13.16 -48.83 -2.05
CA SER A 20 -12.37 -47.84 -1.36
C SER A 20 -13.14 -46.53 -1.54
N PHE A 21 -13.97 -46.19 -0.57
CA PHE A 21 -14.35 -44.82 -0.32
C PHE A 21 -13.01 -44.14 -0.05
N SER A 22 -12.50 -43.34 -1.00
CA SER A 22 -11.54 -42.30 -0.64
C SER A 22 -12.32 -41.41 0.32
N GLN A 23 -11.93 -41.37 1.57
CA GLN A 23 -12.38 -40.32 2.46
C GLN A 23 -12.02 -39.01 1.76
N GLU A 24 -13.02 -38.23 1.39
CA GLU A 24 -12.84 -36.91 0.83
C GLU A 24 -12.31 -36.03 1.97
N THR A 25 -11.08 -35.53 1.85
CA THR A 25 -10.53 -34.54 2.78
C THR A 25 -11.38 -33.29 2.65
N GLN A 26 -12.07 -32.92 3.71
CA GLN A 26 -12.79 -31.67 3.76
C GLN A 26 -11.77 -30.55 3.98
N TYR A 27 -11.82 -29.52 3.14
CA TYR A 27 -10.84 -28.43 3.17
C TYR A 27 -10.85 -27.67 4.52
N CYS A 28 -12.05 -27.36 5.07
CA CYS A 28 -12.25 -26.64 6.30
C CYS A 28 -13.31 -27.30 7.16
N ALA A 29 -13.07 -27.42 8.46
CA ALA A 29 -14.05 -27.96 9.43
C ALA A 29 -14.85 -26.85 10.15
N THR A 30 -14.51 -25.59 9.92
CA THR A 30 -15.22 -24.45 10.52
C THR A 30 -16.66 -24.38 10.02
N GLN A 31 -17.61 -24.31 10.93
CA GLN A 31 -19.03 -24.21 10.64
C GLN A 31 -19.61 -22.90 11.20
N THR A 32 -20.41 -22.21 10.39
CA THR A 32 -21.22 -21.09 10.88
C THR A 32 -22.45 -21.63 11.61
N THR A 33 -22.52 -21.45 12.91
CA THR A 33 -23.67 -21.85 13.73
C THR A 33 -24.71 -20.77 13.75
N GLU A 34 -25.93 -21.11 14.20
CA GLU A 34 -26.99 -20.12 14.45
C GLU A 34 -26.55 -19.06 15.47
N GLU A 35 -25.77 -19.45 16.47
CA GLU A 35 -25.21 -18.53 17.47
C GLU A 35 -24.24 -17.53 16.85
N ASN A 36 -23.35 -17.99 15.96
CA ASN A 36 -22.44 -17.10 15.22
C ASN A 36 -23.21 -16.12 14.34
N ARG A 37 -24.25 -16.58 13.64
CA ARG A 37 -25.08 -15.73 12.80
C ARG A 37 -25.78 -14.65 13.64
N GLN A 38 -26.43 -15.05 14.72
CA GLN A 38 -27.09 -14.11 15.63
C GLN A 38 -26.11 -13.11 16.21
N PHE A 39 -24.88 -13.56 16.56
CA PHE A 39 -23.82 -12.67 17.04
C PHE A 39 -23.41 -11.63 15.98
N ILE A 40 -23.22 -12.06 14.73
CA ILE A 40 -22.89 -11.15 13.61
C ILE A 40 -24.02 -10.13 13.41
N GLU A 41 -25.28 -10.57 13.39
CA GLU A 41 -26.46 -9.70 13.24
C GLU A 41 -26.57 -8.69 14.39
N ASP A 42 -26.41 -9.12 15.64
CA ASP A 42 -26.49 -8.28 16.83
C ASP A 42 -25.36 -7.22 16.88
N ASN A 43 -24.23 -7.50 16.24
CA ASN A 43 -23.06 -6.61 16.21
C ASN A 43 -22.86 -5.91 14.84
N MET A 44 -23.81 -6.03 13.92
CA MET A 44 -23.65 -5.51 12.56
C MET A 44 -23.36 -3.99 12.52
N ASP A 45 -23.95 -3.21 13.43
CA ASP A 45 -23.67 -1.77 13.49
C ASP A 45 -22.22 -1.47 13.88
N LEU A 46 -21.62 -2.25 14.77
CA LEU A 46 -20.22 -2.13 15.18
C LEU A 46 -19.28 -2.58 14.05
N ILE A 47 -19.63 -3.69 13.39
CA ILE A 47 -18.89 -4.20 12.22
C ILE A 47 -18.86 -3.12 11.14
N ARG A 48 -20.00 -2.57 10.75
CA ARG A 48 -20.10 -1.50 9.73
C ARG A 48 -19.37 -0.22 10.12
N TYR A 49 -19.31 0.09 11.40
CA TYR A 49 -18.52 1.22 11.88
C TYR A 49 -17.04 1.05 11.51
N TYR A 50 -16.44 -0.11 11.82
CA TYR A 50 -15.05 -0.39 11.49
C TYR A 50 -14.81 -0.64 10.00
N GLU A 51 -15.75 -1.23 9.25
CA GLU A 51 -15.68 -1.30 7.79
C GLU A 51 -15.58 0.10 7.17
N ASN A 52 -16.41 1.05 7.65
CA ASN A 52 -16.32 2.44 7.20
C ASN A 52 -14.98 3.11 7.59
N GLU A 53 -14.43 2.79 8.75
CA GLU A 53 -13.13 3.28 9.16
C GLU A 53 -12.03 2.74 8.24
N TYR A 54 -12.06 1.45 7.89
CA TYR A 54 -11.18 0.86 6.89
C TYR A 54 -11.20 1.64 5.57
N TYR A 55 -12.38 1.92 5.01
CA TYR A 55 -12.47 2.68 3.77
C TYR A 55 -11.97 4.12 3.90
N GLN A 56 -12.12 4.74 5.06
CA GLN A 56 -11.56 6.07 5.32
C GLN A 56 -10.02 6.02 5.36
N LEU A 57 -9.45 5.04 6.05
CA LEU A 57 -8.00 4.84 6.12
C LEU A 57 -7.41 4.59 4.73
N LYS A 58 -8.07 3.78 3.92
CA LYS A 58 -7.64 3.49 2.56
C LYS A 58 -7.66 4.72 1.65
N GLN A 59 -8.56 5.68 1.89
CA GLN A 59 -8.60 6.96 1.18
C GLN A 59 -7.51 7.94 1.63
N LEU A 60 -7.03 7.81 2.86
CA LEU A 60 -5.91 8.60 3.35
C LEU A 60 -4.62 7.99 2.79
N LYS A 61 -4.09 8.51 1.69
CA LYS A 61 -2.86 8.06 1.00
C LYS A 61 -1.56 8.08 1.85
N THR A 62 -1.70 8.11 3.15
CA THR A 62 -0.59 7.89 4.09
C THR A 62 -0.39 6.39 4.27
N SER A 63 0.86 5.95 4.32
CA SER A 63 1.19 4.57 4.75
C SER A 63 0.48 4.29 6.07
N THR A 64 -0.65 3.61 6.01
CA THR A 64 -1.34 3.20 7.23
C THR A 64 -0.49 2.15 7.90
N ALA A 65 -0.13 2.38 9.16
CA ALA A 65 0.61 1.37 9.92
C ALA A 65 -0.19 0.08 9.98
N LEU A 66 0.47 -1.03 9.71
CA LEU A 66 -0.13 -2.35 9.89
C LEU A 66 -0.34 -2.60 11.38
N THR A 67 -1.49 -3.14 11.75
CA THR A 67 -1.72 -3.64 13.09
C THR A 67 -1.09 -5.02 13.23
N SER A 68 -0.06 -5.13 14.04
CA SER A 68 0.66 -6.38 14.25
C SER A 68 -0.08 -7.25 15.26
N ILE A 69 -0.58 -8.41 14.82
CA ILE A 69 -1.31 -9.38 15.63
C ILE A 69 -0.36 -10.47 16.13
N PRO A 70 -0.15 -10.59 17.44
CA PRO A 70 0.74 -11.60 17.99
C PRO A 70 0.12 -13.00 17.91
N VAL A 71 0.93 -13.97 17.49
CA VAL A 71 0.56 -15.37 17.38
C VAL A 71 1.45 -16.23 18.27
N LYS A 72 0.84 -17.06 19.12
CA LYS A 72 1.52 -18.15 19.82
C LYS A 72 1.45 -19.39 18.96
N ILE A 73 2.61 -19.89 18.55
CA ILE A 73 2.74 -21.11 17.74
C ILE A 73 2.86 -22.32 18.66
N HIS A 74 2.01 -23.33 18.42
CA HIS A 74 2.06 -24.62 19.08
C HIS A 74 2.27 -25.71 18.03
N ILE A 75 3.32 -26.52 18.20
CA ILE A 75 3.61 -27.66 17.32
C ILE A 75 3.43 -28.95 18.13
N VAL A 76 2.44 -29.74 17.73
CA VAL A 76 2.20 -31.03 18.38
C VAL A 76 3.07 -32.11 17.74
N THR A 77 3.68 -32.92 18.56
CA THR A 77 4.57 -34.01 18.16
C THR A 77 4.15 -35.31 18.87
N ASN A 78 4.74 -36.44 18.49
CA ASN A 78 4.61 -37.68 19.25
C ASN A 78 5.26 -37.59 20.64
N ASP A 79 4.94 -38.54 21.53
CA ASP A 79 5.51 -38.60 22.90
C ASP A 79 7.04 -38.63 22.93
N ASP A 80 7.69 -39.10 21.88
CA ASP A 80 9.15 -39.15 21.74
C ASP A 80 9.75 -37.89 21.07
N GLY A 81 8.92 -36.88 20.79
CA GLY A 81 9.30 -35.66 20.11
C GLY A 81 9.46 -35.77 18.58
N SER A 82 9.15 -36.95 18.02
CA SER A 82 9.16 -37.12 16.56
C SER A 82 7.89 -36.61 15.89
N GLY A 83 7.95 -36.36 14.59
CA GLY A 83 6.84 -35.75 13.84
C GLY A 83 6.75 -34.24 14.10
N GLY A 84 5.60 -33.67 13.81
CA GLY A 84 5.41 -32.22 13.82
C GLY A 84 5.88 -31.58 12.53
N ILE A 85 5.44 -30.35 12.30
CA ILE A 85 5.83 -29.53 11.16
C ILE A 85 7.16 -28.80 11.45
N ASP A 86 7.97 -28.54 10.41
CA ASP A 86 9.15 -27.67 10.56
C ASP A 86 8.72 -26.22 10.79
N ILE A 87 9.31 -25.57 11.79
CA ILE A 87 8.98 -24.16 12.11
C ILE A 87 9.26 -23.21 10.93
N ASN A 88 10.26 -23.50 10.10
CA ASN A 88 10.52 -22.67 8.93
C ASN A 88 9.40 -22.76 7.88
N ASP A 89 8.74 -23.91 7.75
CA ASP A 89 7.56 -24.06 6.91
C ASP A 89 6.41 -23.21 7.47
N VAL A 90 6.19 -23.25 8.79
CA VAL A 90 5.19 -22.44 9.48
C VAL A 90 5.43 -20.93 9.28
N LEU A 91 6.67 -20.49 9.48
CA LEU A 91 7.00 -19.06 9.30
C LEU A 91 6.83 -18.63 7.84
N SER A 92 7.18 -19.48 6.89
CA SER A 92 6.95 -19.22 5.46
C SER A 92 5.47 -19.07 5.12
N GLU A 93 4.60 -19.88 5.73
CA GLU A 93 3.14 -19.76 5.57
C GLU A 93 2.60 -18.46 6.15
N PHE A 94 3.12 -18.00 7.31
CA PHE A 94 2.76 -16.70 7.86
C PHE A 94 3.20 -15.53 6.96
N ASP A 95 4.38 -15.63 6.34
CA ASP A 95 4.82 -14.64 5.37
C ASP A 95 3.84 -14.54 4.19
N GLU A 96 3.34 -15.70 3.71
CA GLU A 96 2.35 -15.74 2.63
C GLU A 96 0.99 -15.22 3.09
N VAL A 97 0.49 -15.61 4.26
CA VAL A 97 -0.72 -15.06 4.89
C VAL A 97 -0.66 -13.53 4.95
N ASN A 98 0.47 -12.98 5.37
CA ASN A 98 0.65 -11.54 5.50
C ASN A 98 0.57 -10.81 4.15
N THR A 99 0.88 -11.47 3.02
CA THR A 99 0.68 -10.85 1.69
C THR A 99 -0.79 -10.55 1.40
N TYR A 100 -1.72 -11.34 1.94
CA TYR A 100 -3.16 -11.09 1.83
C TYR A 100 -3.63 -10.09 2.87
N PHE A 101 -3.25 -10.29 4.14
CA PHE A 101 -3.81 -9.53 5.26
C PHE A 101 -3.31 -8.09 5.36
N GLN A 102 -2.18 -7.74 4.77
CA GLN A 102 -1.73 -6.33 4.69
C GLN A 102 -2.77 -5.41 4.03
N ASN A 103 -3.59 -5.94 3.12
CA ASN A 103 -4.70 -5.18 2.53
C ASN A 103 -5.82 -4.88 3.52
N SER A 104 -5.86 -5.59 4.66
CA SER A 104 -6.76 -5.31 5.80
C SER A 104 -6.08 -4.49 6.89
N PHE A 105 -4.91 -3.91 6.61
CA PHE A 105 -4.07 -3.19 7.58
C PHE A 105 -3.68 -4.01 8.80
N VAL A 106 -3.57 -5.33 8.66
CA VAL A 106 -3.11 -6.25 9.71
C VAL A 106 -1.99 -7.14 9.20
N GLU A 107 -1.13 -7.57 10.13
CA GLU A 107 -0.10 -8.57 9.90
C GLU A 107 0.01 -9.48 11.12
N PHE A 108 0.43 -10.71 10.93
CA PHE A 108 0.66 -11.67 11.99
C PHE A 108 2.16 -11.86 12.21
N TYR A 109 2.56 -11.98 13.45
CA TYR A 109 3.95 -12.28 13.80
C TYR A 109 4.02 -13.30 14.93
N ALA A 110 5.01 -14.19 14.85
CA ALA A 110 5.27 -15.14 15.92
C ALA A 110 5.72 -14.39 17.18
N CYS A 111 4.98 -14.59 18.26
CA CYS A 111 5.27 -14.01 19.55
C CYS A 111 5.74 -15.09 20.50
N ASP A 112 6.87 -14.83 21.17
CA ASP A 112 7.46 -15.76 22.12
C ASP A 112 7.99 -17.07 21.48
N GLU A 113 8.57 -17.95 22.27
CA GLU A 113 9.10 -19.24 21.81
C GLU A 113 7.98 -20.19 21.34
N VAL A 114 8.30 -21.05 20.38
CA VAL A 114 7.37 -22.10 19.92
C VAL A 114 7.11 -23.08 21.06
N ASN A 115 5.83 -23.37 21.30
CA ASN A 115 5.44 -24.39 22.27
C ASN A 115 5.37 -25.77 21.59
N TYR A 116 6.32 -26.64 21.87
CA TYR A 116 6.31 -28.03 21.41
C TYR A 116 5.55 -28.91 22.40
N ILE A 117 4.46 -29.52 21.94
CA ILE A 117 3.56 -30.36 22.73
C ILE A 117 3.84 -31.83 22.37
N ASN A 118 4.58 -32.55 23.23
CA ASN A 118 4.91 -33.96 23.01
C ASN A 118 3.75 -34.83 23.50
N SER A 119 2.80 -35.12 22.62
CA SER A 119 1.62 -35.93 22.94
C SER A 119 1.08 -36.65 21.71
N SER A 120 1.34 -37.96 21.63
CA SER A 120 0.80 -38.80 20.54
C SER A 120 -0.72 -38.84 20.51
N SER A 121 -1.39 -38.62 21.65
CA SER A 121 -2.86 -38.57 21.71
C SER A 121 -3.45 -37.26 21.16
N LEU A 122 -2.70 -36.16 21.23
CA LEU A 122 -3.11 -34.84 20.71
C LEU A 122 -2.57 -34.61 19.29
N TYR A 123 -1.63 -35.45 18.83
CA TYR A 123 -1.08 -35.36 17.49
C TYR A 123 -2.13 -35.62 16.41
N GLN A 124 -3.13 -36.45 16.75
CA GLN A 124 -4.37 -36.60 15.96
C GLN A 124 -5.51 -35.87 16.67
N PHE A 125 -5.85 -34.69 16.20
CA PHE A 125 -6.86 -33.84 16.83
C PHE A 125 -8.26 -34.23 16.38
N ASP A 126 -9.16 -34.41 17.36
CA ASP A 126 -10.61 -34.63 17.14
C ASP A 126 -11.38 -33.41 17.65
N THR A 127 -12.03 -32.68 16.76
CA THR A 127 -12.79 -31.46 17.07
C THR A 127 -13.94 -31.69 18.06
N GLU A 128 -14.46 -32.91 18.17
CA GLU A 128 -15.59 -33.24 19.07
C GLU A 128 -15.11 -33.66 20.47
N ASN A 129 -13.98 -34.33 20.58
CA ASN A 129 -13.58 -35.03 21.79
C ASN A 129 -12.25 -34.57 22.42
N GLN A 130 -11.43 -33.80 21.71
CA GLN A 130 -10.08 -33.42 22.18
C GLN A 130 -9.89 -31.91 22.35
N GLN A 131 -10.89 -31.25 22.90
CA GLN A 131 -10.73 -29.83 23.30
C GLN A 131 -9.66 -29.66 24.40
N ASP A 132 -9.20 -30.73 25.04
CA ASP A 132 -8.16 -30.68 26.07
C ASP A 132 -6.87 -30.05 25.53
N LEU A 133 -6.54 -30.24 24.24
CA LEU A 133 -5.41 -29.56 23.61
C LEU A 133 -5.48 -28.05 23.78
N LEU A 134 -6.64 -27.49 23.49
CA LEU A 134 -6.86 -26.05 23.55
C LEU A 134 -6.88 -25.54 25.00
N TYR A 135 -7.49 -26.27 25.94
CA TYR A 135 -7.59 -25.84 27.34
C TYR A 135 -6.26 -25.89 28.09
N GLU A 136 -5.44 -26.91 27.85
CA GLU A 136 -4.18 -27.12 28.60
C GLU A 136 -3.05 -26.24 28.08
N ASN A 137 -3.08 -25.86 26.79
CA ASN A 137 -1.97 -25.18 26.13
C ASN A 137 -2.30 -23.75 25.70
N HIS A 138 -3.50 -23.28 26.02
CA HIS A 138 -3.92 -21.93 25.64
C HIS A 138 -3.13 -20.85 26.37
N GLN A 139 -2.61 -19.91 25.62
CA GLN A 139 -2.08 -18.65 26.15
C GLN A 139 -3.14 -17.56 26.01
N ALA A 140 -3.50 -16.92 27.12
CA ALA A 140 -4.51 -15.87 27.13
C ALA A 140 -4.05 -14.61 26.39
N ASP A 141 -5.01 -13.86 25.88
CA ASP A 141 -4.82 -12.55 25.23
C ASP A 141 -3.92 -12.56 23.98
N ILE A 142 -3.79 -13.71 23.33
CA ILE A 142 -3.04 -13.89 22.10
C ILE A 142 -3.75 -14.88 21.18
N LEU A 143 -3.55 -14.78 19.87
CA LEU A 143 -4.03 -15.80 18.93
C LEU A 143 -3.16 -17.05 19.05
N ASN A 144 -3.77 -18.20 19.38
CA ASN A 144 -3.09 -19.49 19.46
C ASN A 144 -3.26 -20.24 18.14
N VAL A 145 -2.16 -20.69 17.53
CA VAL A 145 -2.19 -21.48 16.29
C VAL A 145 -1.50 -22.81 16.54
N TYR A 146 -2.27 -23.90 16.39
CA TYR A 146 -1.84 -25.28 16.64
C TYR A 146 -1.61 -26.00 15.33
N PHE A 147 -0.50 -26.70 15.23
CA PHE A 147 -0.15 -27.54 14.09
C PHE A 147 -0.15 -28.99 14.54
N VAL A 148 -1.04 -29.81 13.93
CA VAL A 148 -1.28 -31.21 14.27
C VAL A 148 -1.11 -32.09 13.04
N ASP A 149 -0.91 -33.41 13.22
CA ASP A 149 -0.78 -34.34 12.09
C ASP A 149 -2.07 -34.50 11.31
N GLU A 150 -3.17 -34.63 12.03
CA GLU A 150 -4.48 -34.90 11.45
C GLU A 150 -5.59 -34.20 12.24
N ILE A 151 -6.56 -33.65 11.53
CA ILE A 151 -7.80 -33.11 12.12
C ILE A 151 -8.94 -34.04 11.71
N ALA A 152 -9.40 -34.90 12.64
CA ALA A 152 -10.57 -35.73 12.41
C ALA A 152 -11.85 -34.92 12.54
N PHE A 153 -12.74 -34.99 11.54
CA PHE A 153 -14.01 -34.27 11.50
C PHE A 153 -15.12 -35.16 10.96
N GLY A 154 -16.05 -35.56 11.80
CA GLY A 154 -17.09 -36.52 11.46
C GLY A 154 -16.52 -37.83 10.96
N ASP A 155 -16.93 -38.29 9.76
CA ASP A 155 -16.38 -39.50 9.10
C ASP A 155 -15.18 -39.19 8.19
N GLY A 156 -14.65 -37.90 8.18
CA GLY A 156 -13.59 -37.42 7.31
C GLY A 156 -12.46 -36.71 8.04
N TYR A 157 -11.70 -35.93 7.29
CA TYR A 157 -10.57 -35.13 7.76
C TYR A 157 -10.68 -33.71 7.24
N ALA A 158 -10.16 -32.74 8.00
CA ALA A 158 -10.10 -31.35 7.60
C ALA A 158 -8.65 -30.84 7.57
N CYS A 159 -8.37 -29.86 6.73
CA CYS A 159 -7.09 -29.18 6.64
C CYS A 159 -6.91 -28.09 7.70
N GLY A 160 -8.01 -27.46 8.10
CA GLY A 160 -8.02 -26.41 9.10
C GLY A 160 -9.32 -26.36 9.87
N TYR A 161 -9.25 -25.71 11.03
CA TYR A 161 -10.37 -25.50 11.93
C TYR A 161 -10.16 -24.26 12.79
N THR A 162 -11.15 -23.44 12.91
CA THR A 162 -11.16 -22.30 13.83
C THR A 162 -12.57 -21.98 14.34
N TYR A 163 -12.66 -21.04 15.24
CA TYR A 163 -13.93 -20.54 15.74
C TYR A 163 -14.19 -19.13 15.22
N LEU A 164 -15.37 -18.91 14.67
CA LEU A 164 -15.86 -17.58 14.34
C LEU A 164 -16.04 -16.74 15.62
N PRO A 165 -15.92 -15.41 15.56
CA PRO A 165 -16.26 -14.53 16.68
C PRO A 165 -17.67 -14.79 17.22
N GLY A 166 -17.87 -14.52 18.53
CA GLY A 166 -19.15 -14.71 19.21
C GLY A 166 -19.17 -15.81 20.25
N ASN A 167 -18.12 -16.63 20.30
CA ASN A 167 -17.97 -17.55 21.40
C ASN A 167 -17.31 -16.86 22.59
N SER A 168 -17.95 -16.89 23.76
CA SER A 168 -17.46 -16.25 24.98
C SER A 168 -16.32 -17.00 25.67
N ASN A 169 -15.91 -18.16 25.15
CA ASN A 169 -14.87 -18.97 25.74
C ASN A 169 -13.51 -18.57 25.11
N GLN A 170 -12.63 -18.00 25.92
CA GLN A 170 -11.30 -17.55 25.50
C GLN A 170 -10.44 -18.67 24.86
N TYR A 171 -10.69 -19.94 25.20
CA TYR A 171 -9.96 -21.08 24.61
C TYR A 171 -10.29 -21.30 23.14
N TYR A 172 -11.30 -20.62 22.61
CA TYR A 172 -11.69 -20.64 21.20
C TYR A 172 -11.01 -19.52 20.38
N ASP A 173 -10.12 -18.74 20.99
CA ASP A 173 -9.19 -17.90 20.26
C ASP A 173 -8.04 -18.76 19.72
N ALA A 174 -8.39 -19.68 18.84
CA ALA A 174 -7.49 -20.70 18.33
C ALA A 174 -7.78 -21.01 16.85
N VAL A 175 -6.69 -21.29 16.14
CA VAL A 175 -6.69 -21.88 14.80
C VAL A 175 -5.95 -23.22 14.91
N VAL A 176 -6.48 -24.28 14.35
CA VAL A 176 -5.84 -25.61 14.28
C VAL A 176 -5.60 -25.96 12.83
N MET A 177 -4.37 -26.31 12.47
CA MET A 177 -3.92 -26.60 11.11
C MET A 177 -3.37 -28.02 11.02
N GLN A 178 -3.74 -28.73 9.95
CA GLN A 178 -3.11 -30.01 9.62
C GLN A 178 -1.75 -29.79 8.95
N ASN A 179 -0.71 -30.45 9.45
CA ASN A 179 0.67 -30.29 8.96
C ASN A 179 0.80 -30.45 7.44
N SER A 180 0.15 -31.48 6.86
CA SER A 180 0.25 -31.77 5.43
C SER A 180 -0.44 -30.73 4.55
N CYS A 181 -1.41 -29.99 5.07
CA CYS A 181 -2.08 -28.89 4.36
C CYS A 181 -1.32 -27.57 4.48
N THR A 182 -0.45 -27.44 5.49
CA THR A 182 0.37 -26.25 5.71
C THR A 182 1.65 -26.28 4.85
N THR A 183 2.21 -27.46 4.60
CA THR A 183 3.46 -27.61 3.81
C THR A 183 3.26 -27.56 2.30
N SER A 184 2.06 -27.30 1.80
CA SER A 184 1.75 -27.26 0.36
C SER A 184 2.29 -26.03 -0.37
N ASN A 185 2.82 -25.04 0.35
CA ASN A 185 3.38 -23.77 -0.15
C ASN A 185 2.38 -22.92 -0.96
N ASP A 186 1.13 -22.85 -0.55
CA ASP A 186 0.13 -22.01 -1.18
C ASP A 186 -0.52 -20.98 -0.24
N GLY A 187 -0.26 -21.06 1.08
CA GLY A 187 -0.73 -20.12 2.12
C GLY A 187 -2.25 -19.96 2.21
N THR A 188 -3.00 -20.54 1.29
CA THR A 188 -4.42 -20.25 1.18
C THR A 188 -5.26 -20.94 2.24
N THR A 189 -4.83 -22.13 2.74
CA THR A 189 -5.56 -22.81 3.82
C THR A 189 -5.45 -22.04 5.13
N LEU A 190 -4.23 -21.66 5.53
CA LEU A 190 -4.05 -20.85 6.74
C LEU A 190 -4.71 -19.48 6.59
N THR A 191 -4.61 -18.84 5.41
CA THR A 191 -5.31 -17.59 5.10
C THR A 191 -6.82 -17.73 5.25
N HIS A 192 -7.41 -18.84 4.82
CA HIS A 192 -8.83 -19.16 4.96
C HIS A 192 -9.24 -19.24 6.44
N GLU A 193 -8.53 -20.02 7.26
CA GLU A 193 -8.86 -20.15 8.69
C GLU A 193 -8.65 -18.82 9.44
N MET A 194 -7.58 -18.07 9.14
CA MET A 194 -7.37 -16.73 9.68
C MET A 194 -8.49 -15.77 9.27
N GLY A 195 -9.03 -15.91 8.05
CA GLY A 195 -10.18 -15.16 7.59
C GLY A 195 -11.41 -15.40 8.48
N HIS A 196 -11.70 -16.66 8.79
CA HIS A 196 -12.77 -17.01 9.73
C HIS A 196 -12.54 -16.42 11.11
N HIS A 197 -11.30 -16.53 11.60
CA HIS A 197 -10.93 -15.96 12.89
C HIS A 197 -11.19 -14.46 12.98
N LEU A 198 -11.01 -13.75 11.87
CA LEU A 198 -11.29 -12.32 11.72
C LEU A 198 -12.68 -12.04 11.10
N ASN A 199 -13.66 -12.91 11.33
CA ASN A 199 -15.08 -12.69 11.01
C ASN A 199 -15.50 -12.81 9.55
N LEU A 200 -14.77 -13.55 8.72
CA LEU A 200 -15.27 -13.99 7.42
C LEU A 200 -16.04 -15.30 7.56
N THR A 201 -17.17 -15.41 6.90
CA THR A 201 -17.90 -16.68 6.69
C THR A 201 -17.52 -17.25 5.32
N HIS A 202 -17.88 -18.51 5.04
CA HIS A 202 -17.73 -19.04 3.69
C HIS A 202 -18.58 -18.26 2.69
N THR A 203 -18.14 -18.16 1.44
CA THR A 203 -18.88 -17.46 0.36
C THR A 203 -20.29 -18.03 0.12
N HIS A 204 -20.50 -19.32 0.39
CA HIS A 204 -21.82 -19.95 0.33
C HIS A 204 -22.68 -19.70 1.59
N GLY A 205 -22.16 -18.97 2.57
CA GLY A 205 -22.84 -18.76 3.86
C GLY A 205 -22.78 -20.00 4.75
N ASP A 206 -23.85 -20.21 5.52
CA ASP A 206 -23.97 -21.28 6.51
C ASP A 206 -24.79 -22.50 6.02
N THR A 207 -25.04 -22.58 4.74
CA THR A 207 -25.95 -23.54 4.13
C THR A 207 -25.34 -24.93 3.90
N ASN A 208 -24.49 -25.42 4.82
CA ASN A 208 -23.78 -26.70 4.68
C ASN A 208 -24.60 -27.81 4.00
N GLY A 209 -24.24 -28.15 2.75
CA GLY A 209 -24.90 -29.18 1.96
C GLY A 209 -26.21 -28.76 1.29
N THR A 210 -26.63 -27.50 1.38
CA THR A 210 -27.77 -26.93 0.66
C THR A 210 -27.35 -25.73 -0.18
N LEU A 211 -28.20 -25.25 -1.10
CA LEU A 211 -27.90 -24.05 -1.85
C LEU A 211 -27.98 -22.81 -0.96
N THR A 212 -27.13 -21.83 -1.25
CA THR A 212 -27.18 -20.52 -0.61
C THR A 212 -28.53 -19.86 -0.80
N ASP A 213 -28.96 -19.09 0.17
CA ASP A 213 -30.15 -18.24 0.10
C ASP A 213 -29.89 -16.88 -0.56
N GLU A 214 -28.60 -16.60 -0.89
CA GLU A 214 -28.22 -15.41 -1.61
C GLU A 214 -28.68 -15.46 -3.08
N LEU A 215 -29.20 -14.33 -3.55
CA LEU A 215 -29.67 -14.18 -4.92
C LEU A 215 -28.52 -13.73 -5.84
N VAL A 216 -28.41 -14.36 -7.01
CA VAL A 216 -27.39 -14.05 -8.02
C VAL A 216 -27.39 -12.58 -8.43
N ASN A 217 -28.53 -11.90 -8.35
CA ASN A 217 -28.62 -10.47 -8.65
C ASN A 217 -28.16 -9.55 -7.49
N GLY A 218 -27.66 -10.10 -6.40
CA GLY A 218 -27.12 -9.38 -5.25
C GLY A 218 -28.13 -8.58 -4.44
N THR A 219 -29.45 -8.69 -4.70
CA THR A 219 -30.45 -7.83 -4.03
C THR A 219 -30.62 -8.12 -2.53
N ASN A 220 -30.11 -9.23 -2.05
CA ASN A 220 -30.15 -9.64 -0.64
C ASN A 220 -28.74 -9.91 -0.04
N CYS A 221 -27.67 -9.64 -0.77
CA CYS A 221 -26.29 -9.92 -0.36
C CYS A 221 -25.91 -9.40 1.04
N SER A 222 -26.49 -8.28 1.49
CA SER A 222 -26.18 -7.68 2.80
C SER A 222 -26.77 -8.41 4.00
N PHE A 223 -27.60 -9.45 3.77
CA PHE A 223 -28.25 -10.25 4.83
C PHE A 223 -28.45 -11.72 4.46
N ALA A 224 -27.80 -12.20 3.40
CA ALA A 224 -27.80 -13.59 2.93
C ALA A 224 -26.38 -13.95 2.47
N GLY A 225 -26.10 -15.22 2.25
CA GLY A 225 -24.78 -15.70 1.89
C GLY A 225 -23.73 -15.38 2.97
N ASP A 226 -22.66 -14.73 2.57
CA ASP A 226 -21.56 -14.31 3.47
C ASP A 226 -21.74 -12.88 4.02
N TYR A 227 -22.88 -12.24 3.76
CA TYR A 227 -23.19 -10.85 4.14
C TYR A 227 -22.31 -9.79 3.47
N LEU A 228 -21.69 -10.13 2.34
CA LEU A 228 -20.86 -9.23 1.53
C LEU A 228 -21.46 -9.12 0.12
N CYS A 229 -21.32 -7.96 -0.51
CA CYS A 229 -22.00 -7.71 -1.79
C CYS A 229 -21.04 -7.66 -3.00
N ASP A 230 -19.76 -7.79 -2.76
CA ASP A 230 -18.73 -7.92 -3.80
C ASP A 230 -18.26 -9.37 -4.01
N THR A 231 -18.81 -10.32 -3.25
CA THR A 231 -18.71 -11.76 -3.47
C THR A 231 -19.95 -12.22 -4.23
N PRO A 232 -19.80 -12.89 -5.39
CA PRO A 232 -20.95 -13.48 -6.08
C PRO A 232 -21.58 -14.62 -5.29
N ALA A 233 -22.92 -14.76 -5.39
CA ALA A 233 -23.64 -15.86 -4.75
C ALA A 233 -23.03 -17.23 -5.07
N ASP A 234 -22.63 -17.98 -4.06
CA ASP A 234 -21.93 -19.26 -4.16
C ASP A 234 -22.88 -20.44 -3.88
N PRO A 235 -23.10 -21.35 -4.85
CA PRO A 235 -23.95 -22.53 -4.64
C PRO A 235 -23.27 -23.65 -3.84
N GLN A 236 -22.25 -23.34 -3.06
CA GLN A 236 -21.30 -24.23 -2.40
C GLN A 236 -20.37 -24.93 -3.40
N LEU A 237 -19.30 -24.20 -3.74
CA LEU A 237 -18.22 -24.74 -4.55
C LEU A 237 -17.54 -25.94 -3.85
N ASN A 238 -17.03 -26.87 -4.65
CA ASN A 238 -16.29 -28.05 -4.18
C ASN A 238 -15.55 -28.72 -5.34
N GLY A 239 -14.70 -29.71 -5.05
CA GLY A 239 -13.97 -30.46 -6.08
C GLY A 239 -14.84 -31.26 -7.06
N GLY A 240 -16.15 -31.42 -6.80
CA GLY A 240 -17.08 -32.06 -7.70
C GLY A 240 -17.71 -31.10 -8.73
N ASN A 241 -17.70 -29.78 -8.47
CA ASN A 241 -18.29 -28.78 -9.34
C ASN A 241 -17.30 -27.71 -9.82
N VAL A 242 -16.05 -27.73 -9.36
CA VAL A 242 -14.95 -26.91 -9.86
C VAL A 242 -13.84 -27.81 -10.38
N ASN A 243 -13.37 -27.54 -11.58
CA ASN A 243 -12.27 -28.28 -12.17
C ASN A 243 -10.94 -27.75 -11.60
N ASN A 244 -10.16 -28.61 -10.94
CA ASN A 244 -8.90 -28.25 -10.26
C ASN A 244 -7.71 -27.92 -11.19
N VAL A 245 -7.88 -28.00 -12.52
CA VAL A 245 -6.82 -27.67 -13.48
C VAL A 245 -7.04 -26.30 -14.15
N ASN A 246 -8.31 -26.01 -14.51
CA ASN A 246 -8.65 -24.76 -15.19
C ASN A 246 -9.55 -23.84 -14.34
N CYS A 247 -9.88 -24.26 -13.12
CA CYS A 247 -10.67 -23.52 -12.15
C CYS A 247 -12.05 -23.06 -12.63
N LEU A 248 -12.63 -23.78 -13.58
CA LEU A 248 -13.95 -23.45 -14.10
C LEU A 248 -15.05 -24.15 -13.30
N TYR A 249 -16.04 -23.39 -12.90
CA TYR A 249 -17.28 -23.92 -12.34
C TYR A 249 -18.08 -24.65 -13.42
N SER A 250 -18.48 -25.88 -13.15
CA SER A 250 -19.34 -26.67 -14.03
C SER A 250 -20.03 -27.76 -13.25
N VAL A 251 -21.30 -27.98 -13.54
CA VAL A 251 -22.11 -29.00 -12.88
C VAL A 251 -22.54 -30.06 -13.90
N SER A 252 -22.45 -31.33 -13.53
CA SER A 252 -23.02 -32.40 -14.35
C SER A 252 -24.54 -32.44 -14.18
N GLY A 253 -25.29 -32.36 -15.29
CA GLY A 253 -26.75 -32.37 -15.29
C GLY A 253 -27.37 -30.97 -15.41
N THR A 254 -28.49 -30.74 -14.72
CA THR A 254 -29.15 -29.42 -14.71
C THR A 254 -28.45 -28.51 -13.71
N PRO A 255 -27.86 -27.39 -14.14
CA PRO A 255 -27.24 -26.46 -13.21
C PRO A 255 -28.24 -25.93 -12.18
N PRO A 256 -27.82 -25.75 -10.90
CA PRO A 256 -28.67 -25.15 -9.89
C PRO A 256 -28.94 -23.68 -10.21
N THR A 257 -30.06 -23.19 -9.71
CA THR A 257 -30.46 -21.78 -9.82
C THR A 257 -30.80 -21.24 -8.45
N ASP A 258 -30.68 -19.92 -8.30
CA ASP A 258 -31.18 -19.22 -7.13
C ASP A 258 -32.72 -19.32 -7.00
N ALA A 259 -33.29 -18.77 -5.94
CA ALA A 259 -34.73 -18.78 -5.68
C ALA A 259 -35.55 -18.02 -6.75
N GLN A 260 -34.92 -17.22 -7.62
CA GLN A 260 -35.54 -16.50 -8.73
C GLN A 260 -35.33 -17.19 -10.08
N GLY A 261 -34.58 -18.30 -10.12
CA GLY A 261 -34.30 -19.08 -11.32
C GLY A 261 -33.09 -18.62 -12.13
N ASN A 262 -32.23 -17.77 -11.54
CA ASN A 262 -30.99 -17.34 -12.17
C ASN A 262 -29.89 -18.38 -11.95
N LEU A 263 -29.04 -18.59 -12.98
CA LEU A 263 -27.88 -19.48 -12.89
C LEU A 263 -26.78 -18.83 -12.04
N PHE A 264 -26.10 -19.64 -11.23
CA PHE A 264 -24.94 -19.19 -10.46
C PHE A 264 -23.71 -19.00 -11.37
N ASP A 265 -22.94 -17.96 -11.06
CA ASP A 265 -21.62 -17.67 -11.64
C ASP A 265 -20.66 -17.31 -10.49
N PRO A 266 -20.27 -18.30 -9.65
CA PRO A 266 -19.52 -18.06 -8.43
C PRO A 266 -18.04 -17.78 -8.71
N ASP A 267 -17.40 -17.05 -7.82
CA ASP A 267 -15.96 -16.82 -7.86
C ASP A 267 -15.18 -18.05 -7.33
N THR A 268 -14.63 -18.83 -8.27
CA THR A 268 -13.83 -20.01 -7.97
C THR A 268 -12.41 -19.69 -7.47
N SER A 269 -12.01 -18.42 -7.48
CA SER A 269 -10.72 -17.96 -6.98
C SER A 269 -10.75 -17.46 -5.54
N ASN A 270 -11.93 -17.25 -4.97
CA ASN A 270 -12.07 -16.72 -3.63
C ASN A 270 -11.58 -17.71 -2.56
N ILE A 271 -10.69 -17.24 -1.69
CA ILE A 271 -10.07 -18.05 -0.62
C ILE A 271 -11.13 -18.57 0.35
N MET A 272 -12.21 -17.83 0.62
CA MET A 272 -13.28 -18.25 1.54
C MET A 272 -14.30 -19.20 0.91
N SER A 273 -14.09 -19.68 -0.31
CA SER A 273 -14.91 -20.70 -0.95
C SER A 273 -14.41 -22.10 -0.68
N TYR A 274 -15.23 -23.11 -1.02
CA TYR A 274 -14.80 -24.53 -1.03
C TYR A 274 -14.30 -24.98 -2.41
N ALA A 275 -13.89 -24.04 -3.28
CA ALA A 275 -13.20 -24.40 -4.50
C ALA A 275 -11.88 -25.13 -4.18
N PRO A 276 -11.39 -25.99 -5.10
CA PRO A 276 -10.10 -26.64 -4.89
C PRO A 276 -8.99 -25.62 -4.59
N GLN A 277 -8.16 -25.91 -3.61
CA GLN A 277 -7.06 -25.07 -3.14
C GLN A 277 -6.16 -24.54 -4.26
N ALA A 278 -5.88 -25.35 -5.30
CA ALA A 278 -5.12 -24.91 -6.46
C ALA A 278 -5.79 -23.76 -7.26
N CYS A 279 -7.05 -23.41 -6.96
CA CYS A 279 -7.81 -22.37 -7.62
C CYS A 279 -7.94 -21.10 -6.78
N THR A 280 -7.91 -21.23 -5.45
CA THR A 280 -8.17 -20.13 -4.51
C THR A 280 -6.92 -19.27 -4.30
N ASN A 281 -7.02 -17.97 -4.58
CA ASN A 281 -5.91 -17.03 -4.45
C ASN A 281 -6.34 -15.56 -4.31
N THR A 282 -7.61 -15.28 -4.11
CA THR A 282 -8.13 -13.92 -4.00
C THR A 282 -9.03 -13.71 -2.80
N LEU A 283 -9.05 -12.49 -2.30
CA LEU A 283 -10.04 -11.95 -1.37
C LEU A 283 -10.58 -10.64 -1.94
N THR A 284 -11.86 -10.35 -1.66
CA THR A 284 -12.52 -9.14 -2.14
C THR A 284 -12.25 -7.95 -1.21
N GLU A 285 -12.56 -6.76 -1.68
CA GLU A 285 -12.42 -5.53 -0.90
C GLU A 285 -13.30 -5.53 0.36
N GLN A 286 -14.53 -6.01 0.28
CA GLN A 286 -15.40 -6.10 1.45
C GLN A 286 -14.95 -7.19 2.42
N GLN A 287 -14.29 -8.25 1.93
CA GLN A 287 -13.64 -9.23 2.80
C GLN A 287 -12.47 -8.60 3.58
N TYR A 288 -11.63 -7.80 2.94
CA TYR A 288 -10.58 -7.04 3.64
C TYR A 288 -11.15 -6.08 4.68
N ALA A 289 -12.18 -5.32 4.34
CA ALA A 289 -12.87 -4.43 5.28
C ALA A 289 -13.48 -5.20 6.47
N ARG A 290 -14.07 -6.38 6.21
CA ARG A 290 -14.67 -7.24 7.23
C ARG A 290 -13.61 -7.82 8.18
N MET A 291 -12.43 -8.24 7.69
CA MET A 291 -11.33 -8.72 8.53
C MET A 291 -10.78 -7.60 9.42
N TYR A 292 -10.59 -6.39 8.88
CA TYR A 292 -10.26 -5.21 9.67
C TYR A 292 -11.27 -4.98 10.79
N ALA A 293 -12.55 -5.00 10.45
CA ALA A 293 -13.63 -4.85 11.42
C ALA A 293 -13.65 -5.98 12.46
N GLY A 294 -13.41 -7.21 12.03
CA GLY A 294 -13.37 -8.39 12.91
C GLY A 294 -12.29 -8.27 14.00
N TYR A 295 -11.10 -7.82 13.61
CA TYR A 295 -10.04 -7.54 14.58
C TYR A 295 -10.43 -6.41 15.54
N HIS A 296 -10.76 -5.24 15.02
CA HIS A 296 -11.00 -4.05 15.86
C HIS A 296 -12.25 -4.16 16.73
N ALA A 297 -13.26 -4.88 16.30
CA ALA A 297 -14.49 -5.08 17.08
C ALA A 297 -14.34 -6.17 18.14
N PHE A 298 -13.59 -7.25 17.84
CA PHE A 298 -13.71 -8.47 18.65
C PHE A 298 -12.39 -9.03 19.15
N LYS A 299 -11.22 -8.64 18.56
CA LYS A 299 -9.92 -9.26 18.83
C LYS A 299 -8.80 -8.25 19.18
N ASN A 300 -9.15 -6.98 19.38
CA ASN A 300 -8.18 -5.90 19.65
C ASN A 300 -7.48 -5.96 21.00
N TYR A 301 -7.77 -6.99 21.80
CA TYR A 301 -7.12 -7.27 23.08
C TYR A 301 -5.85 -8.13 22.95
N TYR A 302 -5.55 -8.64 21.76
CA TYR A 302 -4.34 -9.45 21.57
C TYR A 302 -3.08 -8.64 21.84
N ALA A 303 -2.23 -9.19 22.69
CA ALA A 303 -0.95 -8.62 23.06
C ALA A 303 0.12 -9.70 23.24
N CYS A 304 1.31 -9.42 22.77
CA CYS A 304 2.45 -10.29 23.07
C CYS A 304 2.97 -9.98 24.48
N PRO A 305 3.19 -10.96 25.33
CA PRO A 305 3.77 -10.74 26.66
C PRO A 305 5.24 -10.34 26.61
N SER A 306 5.97 -10.61 25.53
CA SER A 306 7.34 -10.19 25.31
C SER A 306 7.43 -8.87 24.54
N LEU A 307 8.63 -8.25 24.56
CA LEU A 307 8.92 -7.07 23.74
C LEU A 307 8.86 -7.40 22.25
N ASN A 308 8.24 -6.53 21.46
CA ASN A 308 8.32 -6.60 20.00
C ASN A 308 8.54 -5.22 19.39
N VAL A 309 9.58 -5.13 18.54
CA VAL A 309 9.94 -3.88 17.84
C VAL A 309 9.10 -3.74 16.59
N ASN A 310 8.28 -2.71 16.55
CA ASN A 310 7.52 -2.30 15.36
C ASN A 310 7.36 -0.78 15.33
N PHE A 311 7.39 -0.19 14.13
CA PHE A 311 7.12 1.22 13.93
C PHE A 311 6.66 1.51 12.50
N SER A 312 6.08 2.67 12.31
CA SER A 312 5.75 3.24 11.00
C SER A 312 6.43 4.59 10.82
N SER A 313 6.52 5.02 9.56
CA SER A 313 7.05 6.34 9.24
C SER A 313 6.23 7.03 8.15
N GLU A 314 6.24 8.37 8.21
CA GLU A 314 5.68 9.25 7.19
C GLU A 314 6.80 10.13 6.65
N ASN A 315 6.99 10.15 5.33
CA ASN A 315 8.02 10.92 4.64
C ASN A 315 7.43 12.26 4.17
N ILE A 316 8.07 13.36 4.56
CA ILE A 316 7.71 14.73 4.16
C ILE A 316 8.92 15.35 3.47
N ILE A 317 8.84 15.61 2.16
CA ILE A 317 9.90 16.31 1.42
C ILE A 317 9.82 17.79 1.77
N ILE A 318 10.94 18.33 2.23
CA ILE A 318 11.10 19.76 2.56
C ILE A 318 12.23 20.38 1.75
N ASP A 319 12.23 21.70 1.70
CA ASP A 319 13.24 22.48 0.97
C ASP A 319 13.50 21.97 -0.46
N CYS A 320 12.40 21.60 -1.15
CA CYS A 320 12.47 21.18 -2.56
C CYS A 320 13.31 19.92 -2.84
N GLY A 321 13.33 18.99 -1.91
CA GLY A 321 14.12 17.77 -2.04
C GLY A 321 15.57 17.94 -1.55
N GLU A 322 15.92 19.06 -0.93
CA GLU A 322 17.21 19.20 -0.23
C GLU A 322 17.23 18.48 1.11
N GLN A 323 16.06 18.31 1.71
CA GLN A 323 15.89 17.67 3.01
C GLN A 323 14.66 16.75 2.97
N LEU A 324 14.74 15.66 3.72
CA LEU A 324 13.64 14.76 3.95
C LEU A 324 13.35 14.75 5.46
N GLN A 325 12.16 15.21 5.85
CA GLN A 325 11.65 14.97 7.20
C GLN A 325 10.93 13.63 7.23
N VAL A 326 11.26 12.80 8.19
CA VAL A 326 10.55 11.54 8.46
C VAL A 326 9.97 11.60 9.86
N ASN A 327 8.67 11.38 9.96
CA ASN A 327 7.97 11.27 11.23
C ASN A 327 7.92 9.79 11.59
N PHE A 328 8.59 9.39 12.67
CA PHE A 328 8.59 8.01 13.17
C PHE A 328 7.52 7.87 14.25
N THR A 329 6.72 6.82 14.13
CA THR A 329 5.69 6.47 15.12
C THR A 329 5.94 5.06 15.61
N ASP A 330 6.15 4.90 16.89
CA ASP A 330 6.34 3.61 17.53
C ASP A 330 5.03 2.83 17.59
N ASN A 331 5.08 1.58 17.16
CA ASN A 331 4.01 0.60 17.24
C ASN A 331 4.48 -0.66 18.01
N SER A 332 5.57 -0.53 18.75
CA SER A 332 6.16 -1.63 19.52
C SER A 332 5.25 -2.05 20.68
N ILE A 333 5.37 -3.31 21.07
CA ILE A 333 4.53 -3.91 22.11
C ILE A 333 5.34 -4.07 23.39
N ASN A 334 4.71 -3.76 24.53
CA ASN A 334 5.26 -3.91 25.88
C ASN A 334 6.54 -3.10 26.16
N SER A 335 6.82 -2.07 25.36
CA SER A 335 7.94 -1.16 25.55
C SER A 335 7.62 -0.05 26.55
N SER A 336 8.59 0.32 27.37
CA SER A 336 8.53 1.48 28.27
C SER A 336 9.63 2.51 27.99
N SER A 337 10.60 2.18 27.13
CA SER A 337 11.65 3.10 26.66
C SER A 337 12.13 2.74 25.26
N TRP A 338 12.66 3.74 24.55
CA TRP A 338 13.05 3.70 23.14
C TRP A 338 14.42 4.32 22.97
N GLU A 339 15.22 3.76 22.06
CA GLU A 339 16.47 4.33 21.57
C GLU A 339 16.52 4.12 20.06
N TRP A 340 16.47 5.23 19.32
CA TRP A 340 16.46 5.25 17.88
C TRP A 340 17.82 5.68 17.33
N ASP A 341 18.36 4.92 16.39
CA ASP A 341 19.40 5.34 15.45
C ASP A 341 18.76 5.27 14.06
N VAL A 342 18.50 6.41 13.45
CA VAL A 342 17.74 6.48 12.20
C VAL A 342 18.62 6.83 11.00
N ASN A 343 19.92 7.02 11.22
CA ASN A 343 20.87 7.32 10.16
C ASN A 343 21.94 6.22 9.97
N GLY A 344 21.95 5.21 10.83
CA GLY A 344 22.84 4.05 10.76
C GLY A 344 24.28 4.33 11.16
N ASP A 345 24.52 5.31 12.03
CA ASP A 345 25.86 5.68 12.51
C ASP A 345 26.23 5.14 13.89
N ASP A 346 25.37 4.27 14.46
CA ASP A 346 25.46 3.67 15.80
C ASP A 346 25.40 4.70 16.94
N ILE A 347 24.87 5.90 16.67
CA ILE A 347 24.62 6.95 17.68
C ILE A 347 23.09 7.12 17.82
N ILE A 348 22.61 7.19 19.06
CA ILE A 348 21.18 7.38 19.32
C ILE A 348 20.75 8.79 18.92
N ASP A 349 19.84 8.88 17.95
CA ASP A 349 19.25 10.14 17.47
C ASP A 349 18.08 10.61 18.33
N SER A 350 17.31 9.69 18.92
CA SER A 350 16.17 10.01 19.77
C SER A 350 15.90 8.92 20.82
N SER A 351 15.33 9.34 21.96
CA SER A 351 14.77 8.45 22.99
C SER A 351 13.26 8.71 23.21
N GLU A 352 12.63 9.48 22.34
CA GLU A 352 11.20 9.73 22.39
C GLU A 352 10.45 8.58 21.71
N GLN A 353 9.23 8.26 22.18
CA GLN A 353 8.40 7.22 21.58
C GLN A 353 8.11 7.53 20.10
N ASN A 354 7.69 8.77 19.82
CA ASN A 354 7.43 9.27 18.49
C ASN A 354 8.20 10.57 18.28
N PHE A 355 8.84 10.73 17.13
CA PHE A 355 9.60 11.94 16.85
C PHE A 355 9.74 12.18 15.34
N SER A 356 10.29 13.35 14.99
CA SER A 356 10.61 13.71 13.61
C SER A 356 12.11 13.87 13.46
N TYR A 357 12.67 13.31 12.39
CA TYR A 357 14.07 13.47 12.02
C TYR A 357 14.19 14.10 10.63
N ILE A 358 15.21 14.95 10.43
CA ILE A 358 15.45 15.62 9.15
C ILE A 358 16.78 15.12 8.56
N TYR A 359 16.69 14.36 7.49
CA TYR A 359 17.84 13.94 6.69
C TYR A 359 18.30 15.10 5.82
N GLN A 360 19.58 15.46 5.95
CA GLN A 360 20.19 16.62 5.28
C GLN A 360 20.85 16.26 3.94
N SER A 361 20.92 15.00 3.59
CA SER A 361 21.59 14.52 2.39
C SER A 361 20.85 13.34 1.80
N ALA A 362 20.87 13.24 0.48
CA ALA A 362 20.38 12.06 -0.23
C ALA A 362 21.17 10.81 0.19
N GLY A 363 20.47 9.69 0.29
CA GLY A 363 21.08 8.41 0.68
C GLY A 363 20.05 7.36 1.06
N ASN A 364 20.53 6.15 1.28
CA ASN A 364 19.78 5.07 1.89
C ASN A 364 20.26 4.93 3.33
N TYR A 365 19.33 4.96 4.26
CA TYR A 365 19.63 4.95 5.69
C TYR A 365 19.02 3.70 6.32
N ASP A 366 19.84 2.99 7.08
CA ASP A 366 19.37 1.95 7.96
C ASP A 366 18.71 2.62 9.18
N VAL A 367 17.63 2.03 9.66
CA VAL A 367 16.97 2.49 10.88
C VAL A 367 17.04 1.36 11.90
N SER A 368 17.52 1.65 13.08
CA SER A 368 17.44 0.73 14.21
C SER A 368 16.61 1.32 15.35
N LEU A 369 15.82 0.46 15.97
CA LEU A 369 15.07 0.76 17.17
C LEU A 369 15.41 -0.26 18.24
N THR A 370 15.89 0.23 19.37
CA THR A 370 15.98 -0.54 20.60
C THR A 370 14.84 -0.14 21.52
N ILE A 371 14.05 -1.13 21.92
CA ILE A 371 13.01 -0.94 22.93
C ILE A 371 13.38 -1.71 24.20
N SER A 372 12.95 -1.21 25.34
CA SER A 372 13.18 -1.87 26.62
C SER A 372 11.95 -1.80 27.51
N ASN A 373 11.84 -2.78 28.41
CA ASN A 373 10.95 -2.74 29.58
C ASN A 373 11.74 -3.10 30.83
N ASP A 374 11.07 -3.33 31.96
CA ASP A 374 11.71 -3.64 33.25
C ASP A 374 12.52 -4.96 33.23
N SER A 375 12.32 -5.83 32.24
CA SER A 375 12.84 -7.20 32.21
C SER A 375 13.86 -7.45 31.11
N GLU A 376 13.71 -6.79 29.96
CA GLU A 376 14.47 -7.08 28.75
C GLU A 376 14.64 -5.87 27.84
N ASN A 377 15.54 -5.99 26.88
CA ASN A 377 15.67 -5.05 25.76
C ASN A 377 15.84 -5.82 24.45
N ILE A 378 15.29 -5.29 23.37
CA ILE A 378 15.42 -5.85 22.02
C ILE A 378 15.75 -4.74 21.05
N THR A 379 16.75 -5.00 20.19
CA THR A 379 17.12 -4.11 19.09
C THR A 379 16.77 -4.80 17.76
N LYS A 380 16.11 -4.06 16.86
CA LYS A 380 15.87 -4.52 15.49
C LYS A 380 16.40 -3.48 14.52
N VAL A 381 17.15 -3.94 13.51
CA VAL A 381 17.68 -3.12 12.43
C VAL A 381 16.86 -3.36 11.17
N PHE A 382 16.47 -2.27 10.50
CA PHE A 382 15.73 -2.26 9.26
C PHE A 382 16.63 -1.67 8.17
N PRO A 383 17.30 -2.51 7.36
CA PRO A 383 18.26 -2.05 6.37
C PRO A 383 17.59 -1.26 5.24
N ASN A 384 18.22 -0.14 4.84
CA ASN A 384 17.73 0.75 3.77
C ASN A 384 16.27 1.18 3.97
N TYR A 385 15.84 1.36 5.20
CA TYR A 385 14.44 1.68 5.53
C TYR A 385 14.02 3.06 4.99
N VAL A 386 14.88 4.06 5.13
CA VAL A 386 14.65 5.38 4.54
C VAL A 386 15.47 5.52 3.27
N ASN A 387 14.79 5.76 2.17
CA ASN A 387 15.39 6.10 0.88
C ASN A 387 15.10 7.56 0.59
N PHE A 388 16.15 8.39 0.60
CA PHE A 388 16.06 9.80 0.24
C PHE A 388 16.81 10.04 -1.08
N ASP A 389 16.03 10.25 -2.15
CA ASP A 389 16.55 10.65 -3.46
C ASP A 389 16.49 12.18 -3.58
N GLY A 390 17.63 12.84 -3.35
CA GLY A 390 17.78 14.29 -3.46
C GLY A 390 18.10 14.75 -4.89
N THR A 391 17.58 14.09 -5.93
CA THR A 391 17.88 14.42 -7.32
C THR A 391 17.48 15.85 -7.64
N SER A 392 18.42 16.63 -8.15
CA SER A 392 18.16 17.95 -8.77
C SER A 392 18.33 17.86 -10.28
N TYR A 393 17.61 18.71 -10.99
CA TYR A 393 17.63 18.80 -12.45
C TYR A 393 18.19 20.14 -12.88
N GLU A 394 18.86 20.18 -14.04
CA GLU A 394 19.32 21.40 -14.70
C GLU A 394 18.66 21.49 -16.08
N THR A 395 17.41 21.90 -16.11
CA THR A 395 16.62 21.93 -17.36
C THR A 395 15.87 23.25 -17.54
N SER A 396 15.93 23.80 -18.75
CA SER A 396 15.19 25.02 -19.11
C SER A 396 13.70 24.72 -19.37
N LYS A 397 13.37 23.45 -19.61
CA LYS A 397 12.03 23.00 -19.95
C LYS A 397 11.73 21.63 -19.35
N ILE A 398 10.50 21.48 -18.90
CA ILE A 398 9.95 20.17 -18.54
C ILE A 398 8.80 19.88 -19.51
N TYR A 399 8.79 18.64 -20.00
CA TYR A 399 7.72 18.14 -20.86
C TYR A 399 6.85 17.16 -20.06
N LEU A 400 5.54 17.32 -20.17
CA LEU A 400 4.58 16.35 -19.65
C LEU A 400 3.89 15.65 -20.82
N ASN A 401 4.00 14.33 -20.85
CA ASN A 401 3.23 13.48 -21.76
C ASN A 401 2.16 12.75 -20.94
N VAL A 402 0.90 12.85 -21.36
CA VAL A 402 -0.22 12.11 -20.76
C VAL A 402 -0.83 11.24 -21.83
N SER A 403 -0.71 9.91 -21.65
CA SER A 403 -1.31 8.92 -22.54
C SER A 403 -2.71 8.56 -22.05
N VAL A 404 -3.71 8.81 -22.87
CA VAL A 404 -5.14 8.66 -22.53
C VAL A 404 -5.82 7.73 -23.53
N LYS A 405 -6.59 6.75 -23.03
CA LYS A 405 -7.48 5.89 -23.80
C LYS A 405 -8.95 6.13 -23.42
N GLU A 406 -9.85 5.27 -23.80
CA GLU A 406 -11.29 5.42 -23.55
C GLU A 406 -11.61 5.60 -22.05
N GLY A 407 -12.28 6.69 -21.68
CA GLY A 407 -12.96 6.84 -20.39
C GLY A 407 -12.35 7.87 -19.44
N LEU A 408 -11.22 8.51 -19.75
CA LEU A 408 -10.50 9.34 -18.79
C LEU A 408 -10.83 10.84 -18.87
N ASN A 409 -12.10 11.23 -18.74
CA ASN A 409 -12.47 12.62 -18.53
C ASN A 409 -12.39 13.05 -17.03
N GLN A 410 -11.66 12.30 -16.22
CA GLN A 410 -11.58 12.45 -14.77
C GLN A 410 -10.21 12.94 -14.28
N ASN A 411 -9.18 12.87 -15.13
CA ASN A 411 -7.82 13.22 -14.75
C ASN A 411 -7.50 14.66 -15.12
N THR A 412 -6.98 15.39 -14.13
CA THR A 412 -6.49 16.78 -14.26
C THR A 412 -5.10 16.86 -13.62
N TRP A 413 -4.36 17.92 -13.92
CA TRP A 413 -3.06 18.15 -13.31
C TRP A 413 -2.78 19.63 -13.10
N GLU A 414 -1.88 19.90 -12.15
CA GLU A 414 -1.34 21.23 -11.86
C GLU A 414 0.18 21.17 -11.76
N PHE A 415 0.83 22.24 -12.21
CA PHE A 415 2.26 22.48 -12.05
C PHE A 415 2.45 23.82 -11.36
N LYS A 416 3.03 23.79 -10.15
CA LYS A 416 3.18 24.93 -9.25
C LYS A 416 4.63 25.27 -9.03
N ASP A 417 4.91 26.54 -8.72
CA ASP A 417 6.21 27.00 -8.24
C ASP A 417 6.36 26.87 -6.72
N SER A 418 7.51 27.25 -6.18
CA SER A 418 7.82 27.21 -4.75
C SER A 418 6.92 28.09 -3.88
N SER A 419 6.24 29.08 -4.46
CA SER A 419 5.25 29.91 -3.75
C SER A 419 3.88 29.26 -3.66
N GLY A 420 3.65 28.16 -4.39
CA GLY A 420 2.37 27.51 -4.56
C GLY A 420 1.49 28.13 -5.65
N GLU A 421 2.02 29.06 -6.48
CA GLU A 421 1.31 29.61 -7.63
C GLU A 421 1.21 28.54 -8.73
N ILE A 422 -0.01 28.34 -9.26
CA ILE A 422 -0.24 27.44 -10.38
C ILE A 422 0.28 28.10 -11.65
N LEU A 423 1.39 27.59 -12.18
CA LEU A 423 1.98 28.09 -13.42
C LEU A 423 1.29 27.48 -14.65
N TYR A 424 0.97 26.20 -14.57
CA TYR A 424 0.31 25.44 -15.63
C TYR A 424 -0.71 24.47 -15.05
N SER A 425 -1.77 24.19 -15.79
CA SER A 425 -2.75 23.17 -15.45
C SER A 425 -3.42 22.62 -16.71
N GLY A 426 -3.97 21.42 -16.63
CA GLY A 426 -4.66 20.80 -17.78
C GLY A 426 -5.58 19.66 -17.40
N GLY A 427 -6.23 19.09 -18.43
CA GLY A 427 -7.31 18.11 -18.25
C GLY A 427 -8.64 18.77 -17.87
N PRO A 428 -9.75 18.00 -17.72
CA PRO A 428 -9.78 16.60 -18.10
C PRO A 428 -9.68 16.42 -19.62
N TYR A 429 -9.16 15.28 -20.05
CA TYR A 429 -8.95 15.00 -21.46
C TYR A 429 -10.19 14.34 -22.08
N GLU A 430 -10.63 14.84 -23.26
CA GLU A 430 -11.69 14.18 -24.01
C GLU A 430 -11.11 12.99 -24.78
N THR A 431 -11.75 11.83 -24.66
CA THR A 431 -11.30 10.61 -25.32
C THR A 431 -11.60 10.63 -26.82
N ALA A 432 -10.57 10.49 -27.63
CA ALA A 432 -10.74 10.55 -29.08
C ALA A 432 -11.02 9.18 -29.71
N ASN A 433 -10.45 8.07 -29.22
CA ASN A 433 -10.68 6.74 -29.81
C ASN A 433 -10.00 5.62 -28.98
N SER A 434 -10.36 4.37 -29.30
CA SER A 434 -9.83 3.16 -28.65
C SER A 434 -8.33 2.88 -28.90
N GLN A 435 -7.64 3.68 -29.71
CA GLN A 435 -6.19 3.51 -29.96
C GLN A 435 -5.33 4.34 -29.01
N GLY A 436 -5.93 5.22 -28.20
CA GLY A 436 -5.23 6.12 -27.30
C GLY A 436 -4.68 7.36 -28.00
N GLU A 437 -4.47 8.41 -27.22
CA GLU A 437 -3.85 9.65 -27.65
C GLU A 437 -2.86 10.11 -26.58
N VAL A 438 -1.73 10.69 -26.99
CA VAL A 438 -0.75 11.27 -26.08
C VAL A 438 -0.86 12.78 -26.18
N TYR A 439 -1.20 13.41 -25.07
CA TYR A 439 -1.21 14.87 -24.91
C TYR A 439 0.14 15.31 -24.37
N SER A 440 0.80 16.22 -25.09
CA SER A 440 2.11 16.73 -24.69
C SER A 440 2.01 18.21 -24.32
N HIS A 441 2.60 18.56 -23.18
CA HIS A 441 2.67 19.91 -22.64
C HIS A 441 4.13 20.29 -22.40
N GLU A 442 4.45 21.58 -22.56
CA GLU A 442 5.79 22.13 -22.35
C GLU A 442 5.72 23.21 -21.27
N PHE A 443 6.57 23.11 -20.27
CA PHE A 443 6.70 24.07 -19.16
C PHE A 443 8.06 24.73 -19.24
N GLU A 444 8.08 26.05 -19.39
CA GLU A 444 9.31 26.84 -19.23
C GLU A 444 9.66 26.89 -17.74
N THR A 445 10.90 26.51 -17.41
CA THR A 445 11.36 26.41 -16.02
C THR A 445 12.64 27.22 -15.81
N GLY A 446 12.86 27.64 -14.58
CA GLY A 446 14.08 28.29 -14.09
C GLY A 446 14.60 27.59 -12.85
N SER A 447 15.54 28.22 -12.15
CA SER A 447 15.99 27.72 -10.85
C SER A 447 14.90 27.98 -9.82
N ASP A 448 14.15 26.93 -9.49
CA ASP A 448 13.07 26.95 -8.51
C ASP A 448 12.71 25.52 -8.06
N CYS A 449 11.81 25.43 -7.11
CA CYS A 449 11.13 24.22 -6.72
C CYS A 449 9.76 24.15 -7.36
N TYR A 450 9.52 23.12 -8.12
CA TYR A 450 8.23 22.89 -8.74
C TYR A 450 7.54 21.69 -8.10
N VAL A 451 6.21 21.76 -8.05
CA VAL A 451 5.37 20.62 -7.64
C VAL A 451 4.42 20.30 -8.79
N PHE A 452 4.55 19.13 -9.34
CA PHE A 452 3.59 18.55 -10.26
C PHE A 452 2.63 17.67 -9.49
N THR A 453 1.33 17.83 -9.72
CA THR A 453 0.29 16.95 -9.14
C THR A 453 -0.64 16.49 -10.23
N MET A 454 -0.80 15.18 -10.36
CA MET A 454 -1.83 14.54 -11.16
C MET A 454 -2.99 14.19 -10.25
N TYR A 455 -4.21 14.53 -10.65
CA TYR A 455 -5.46 14.25 -9.93
C TYR A 455 -6.31 13.28 -10.71
N ASP A 456 -7.00 12.41 -10.01
CA ASP A 456 -8.01 11.52 -10.53
C ASP A 456 -9.28 11.58 -9.67
N SER A 457 -10.40 11.96 -10.25
CA SER A 457 -11.67 12.12 -9.52
C SER A 457 -12.39 10.80 -9.22
N ALA A 458 -12.03 9.71 -9.90
CA ALA A 458 -12.61 8.38 -9.68
C ALA A 458 -11.78 7.51 -8.73
N GLY A 459 -10.47 7.80 -8.57
CA GLY A 459 -9.58 7.09 -7.67
C GLY A 459 -9.05 5.76 -8.24
N ASP A 460 -9.10 5.59 -9.56
CA ASP A 460 -8.57 4.43 -10.27
C ASP A 460 -7.27 4.71 -11.06
N GLY A 461 -6.70 5.90 -10.87
CA GLY A 461 -5.47 6.35 -11.49
C GLY A 461 -5.61 6.59 -13.00
N LEU A 462 -4.57 6.22 -13.75
CA LEU A 462 -4.61 6.25 -15.22
C LEU A 462 -4.88 4.86 -15.82
N THR A 463 -4.97 3.81 -15.00
CA THR A 463 -5.21 2.44 -15.48
C THR A 463 -6.69 2.11 -15.44
N ASN A 464 -7.32 2.15 -16.58
CA ASN A 464 -8.64 1.53 -16.74
C ASN A 464 -8.45 0.01 -16.84
N ASN A 465 -9.15 -0.79 -16.04
CA ASN A 465 -9.09 -2.26 -15.94
C ASN A 465 -9.24 -3.04 -17.28
N ALA A 466 -8.70 -2.54 -18.37
CA ALA A 466 -8.76 -3.16 -19.70
C ALA A 466 -7.61 -4.16 -19.90
N PHE A 467 -7.93 -5.39 -19.99
CA PHE A 467 -7.15 -6.63 -20.09
C PHE A 467 -6.13 -6.74 -21.24
N TRP A 468 -5.79 -5.69 -22.00
CA TRP A 468 -4.94 -5.78 -23.19
C TRP A 468 -3.98 -4.60 -23.37
N PHE A 469 -2.68 -4.86 -23.21
CA PHE A 469 -1.48 -4.18 -23.74
C PHE A 469 -1.55 -2.65 -23.98
N ASP A 470 -0.67 -1.94 -23.30
CA ASP A 470 -0.34 -0.52 -23.22
C ASP A 470 -1.13 0.23 -22.12
N SER A 471 -0.47 0.37 -20.96
CA SER A 471 -0.95 1.14 -19.82
C SER A 471 -1.04 2.63 -20.18
N GLU A 472 -2.11 3.28 -19.81
CA GLU A 472 -2.20 4.73 -19.73
C GLU A 472 -1.20 5.21 -18.67
N TYR A 473 -0.56 6.33 -18.94
CA TYR A 473 0.52 6.85 -18.08
C TYR A 473 0.66 8.35 -18.22
N TYR A 474 1.29 8.97 -17.26
CA TYR A 474 1.93 10.25 -17.47
C TYR A 474 3.44 10.12 -17.29
N GLU A 475 4.19 10.97 -17.98
CA GLU A 475 5.64 11.04 -17.87
C GLU A 475 6.11 12.49 -17.94
N LEU A 476 6.90 12.89 -16.95
CA LEU A 476 7.62 14.15 -16.95
C LEU A 476 9.05 13.89 -17.45
N LEU A 477 9.49 14.70 -18.41
CA LEU A 477 10.80 14.60 -19.05
C LEU A 477 11.53 15.94 -18.96
N ASP A 478 12.85 15.91 -18.86
CA ASP A 478 13.71 17.08 -19.05
C ASP A 478 13.85 17.45 -20.55
N GLU A 479 14.57 18.54 -20.85
CA GLU A 479 14.84 18.99 -22.22
C GLU A 479 15.63 17.99 -23.07
N ASN A 480 16.29 17.00 -22.46
CA ASN A 480 17.06 15.94 -23.12
C ASN A 480 16.24 14.64 -23.25
N ASN A 481 14.95 14.64 -22.90
CA ASN A 481 14.07 13.47 -22.81
C ASN A 481 14.53 12.44 -21.76
N ILE A 482 15.15 12.88 -20.68
CA ILE A 482 15.43 12.03 -19.52
C ILE A 482 14.19 12.06 -18.61
N SER A 483 13.71 10.87 -18.22
CA SER A 483 12.52 10.76 -17.37
C SER A 483 12.81 11.32 -15.98
N ILE A 484 11.98 12.29 -15.57
CA ILE A 484 11.96 12.87 -14.23
C ILE A 484 11.02 12.04 -13.35
N LYS A 485 9.83 11.75 -13.87
CA LYS A 485 8.80 10.97 -13.18
C LYS A 485 7.92 10.26 -14.20
N TYR A 486 7.62 9.01 -13.89
CA TYR A 486 6.62 8.20 -14.58
C TYR A 486 5.56 7.77 -13.57
N GLY A 487 4.28 7.84 -13.91
CA GLY A 487 3.17 7.41 -13.08
C GLY A 487 2.04 6.81 -13.93
N SER A 488 1.37 5.81 -13.39
CA SER A 488 0.21 5.16 -14.01
C SER A 488 -0.79 4.66 -12.96
N GLU A 489 -0.26 4.18 -11.83
CA GLU A 489 -1.04 3.59 -10.73
C GLU A 489 -0.98 4.52 -9.53
N PHE A 490 -2.07 5.21 -9.25
CA PHE A 490 -2.27 6.04 -8.06
C PHE A 490 -3.78 6.11 -7.79
N GLU A 491 -4.18 6.48 -6.61
CA GLU A 491 -5.60 6.62 -6.29
C GLU A 491 -6.13 8.00 -6.76
N TYR A 492 -6.45 8.90 -5.85
CA TYR A 492 -7.07 10.20 -6.18
C TYR A 492 -6.09 11.28 -6.62
N GLU A 493 -4.82 11.16 -6.23
CA GLU A 493 -3.76 12.09 -6.64
C GLU A 493 -2.36 11.48 -6.48
N GLU A 494 -1.41 11.96 -7.28
CA GLU A 494 0.00 11.70 -7.12
C GLU A 494 0.78 12.99 -7.31
N SER A 495 1.66 13.35 -6.35
CA SER A 495 2.47 14.56 -6.39
C SER A 495 3.96 14.23 -6.48
N THR A 496 4.69 15.08 -7.21
CA THR A 496 6.15 14.98 -7.36
C THR A 496 6.77 16.38 -7.22
N SER A 497 7.73 16.50 -6.30
CA SER A 497 8.55 17.72 -6.17
C SER A 497 9.76 17.62 -7.09
N ILE A 498 10.07 18.71 -7.80
CA ILE A 498 11.13 18.79 -8.78
C ILE A 498 12.03 19.98 -8.43
N LYS A 499 13.21 19.71 -7.88
CA LYS A 499 14.25 20.71 -7.68
C LYS A 499 14.93 20.99 -9.01
N ASN A 500 14.78 22.19 -9.55
CA ASN A 500 15.47 22.60 -10.77
C ASN A 500 16.53 23.67 -10.46
N GLU A 501 17.78 23.35 -10.71
CA GLU A 501 18.92 24.25 -10.51
C GLU A 501 19.33 24.96 -11.79
N TYR A 502 18.49 24.91 -12.84
CA TYR A 502 18.77 25.56 -14.09
C TYR A 502 18.93 27.08 -13.92
N LEU A 503 20.15 27.52 -13.93
CA LEU A 503 20.49 28.91 -13.99
C LEU A 503 20.17 29.42 -15.39
N ASN A 504 19.00 30.05 -15.55
CA ASN A 504 18.68 30.80 -16.74
C ASN A 504 19.71 31.96 -16.87
N LEU A 505 20.88 31.66 -17.38
CA LEU A 505 21.78 32.66 -17.94
C LEU A 505 21.12 33.11 -19.24
N SER A 506 19.90 33.69 -19.15
CA SER A 506 19.35 34.44 -20.25
C SER A 506 20.49 35.33 -20.72
N ASN A 507 20.82 35.22 -22.00
CA ASN A 507 21.77 36.14 -22.65
C ASN A 507 21.52 37.51 -22.07
N PRO A 508 22.51 38.16 -21.39
CA PRO A 508 22.29 39.47 -20.85
C PRO A 508 21.65 40.26 -21.99
N ILE A 509 20.43 40.77 -21.79
CA ILE A 509 19.85 41.68 -22.77
C ILE A 509 20.93 42.69 -22.98
N ASP A 510 21.53 42.72 -24.17
CA ASP A 510 22.73 43.54 -24.47
C ASP A 510 22.25 44.99 -24.55
N ILE A 511 21.90 45.52 -23.34
CA ILE A 511 21.46 46.89 -23.18
C ILE A 511 22.73 47.76 -23.25
N ASN A 512 22.94 48.33 -24.38
CA ASN A 512 24.09 49.19 -24.61
C ASN A 512 23.71 50.63 -24.33
N PHE A 513 24.37 51.26 -23.36
CA PHE A 513 24.25 52.69 -23.10
C PHE A 513 25.44 53.44 -23.67
N MET A 514 25.18 54.52 -24.39
CA MET A 514 26.18 55.46 -24.86
C MET A 514 26.00 56.81 -24.16
N ILE A 515 27.12 57.35 -23.71
CA ILE A 515 27.16 58.72 -23.11
C ILE A 515 28.01 59.61 -23.99
N TYR A 516 27.44 60.74 -24.41
CA TYR A 516 28.17 61.72 -25.20
C TYR A 516 27.61 63.15 -24.99
N PRO A 517 28.48 64.18 -25.14
CA PRO A 517 29.91 64.10 -25.25
C PRO A 517 30.56 63.70 -23.91
N ASN A 518 31.67 62.97 -23.95
CA ASN A 518 32.53 62.72 -22.81
C ASN A 518 33.98 63.00 -23.19
N PRO A 519 34.63 64.05 -22.69
CA PRO A 519 34.18 64.96 -21.60
C PRO A 519 32.99 65.87 -21.97
N ALA A 520 32.07 66.04 -20.99
CA ALA A 520 30.84 66.79 -21.09
C ALA A 520 31.05 68.29 -20.84
N GLY A 521 30.29 69.12 -21.57
CA GLY A 521 30.07 70.53 -21.27
C GLY A 521 28.85 70.71 -20.34
N ASP A 522 27.93 71.61 -20.72
CA ASP A 522 26.74 71.92 -19.95
C ASP A 522 25.65 70.87 -20.00
N PHE A 523 25.85 69.79 -20.75
CA PHE A 523 24.94 68.64 -20.85
C PHE A 523 25.64 67.37 -21.25
N ILE A 524 24.99 66.23 -20.96
CA ILE A 524 25.29 64.89 -21.51
C ILE A 524 24.02 64.33 -22.11
N ASN A 525 24.20 63.51 -23.15
CA ASN A 525 23.14 62.69 -23.73
C ASN A 525 23.41 61.24 -23.36
N LEU A 526 22.36 60.56 -22.93
CA LEU A 526 22.31 59.12 -22.78
C LEU A 526 21.50 58.57 -23.94
N LYS A 527 22.05 57.54 -24.59
CA LYS A 527 21.36 56.82 -25.66
C LYS A 527 21.43 55.33 -25.37
N SER A 528 20.32 54.62 -25.54
CA SER A 528 20.23 53.20 -25.31
C SER A 528 19.48 52.53 -26.46
N ASN A 529 19.70 51.22 -26.63
CA ASN A 529 18.86 50.35 -27.47
C ASN A 529 17.55 49.93 -26.76
N SER A 530 17.40 50.21 -25.44
CA SER A 530 16.20 49.98 -24.64
C SER A 530 15.72 51.28 -23.97
N ALA A 531 14.46 51.31 -23.53
CA ALA A 531 13.87 52.47 -22.86
C ALA A 531 14.59 52.79 -21.55
N ILE A 532 14.99 54.07 -21.34
CA ILE A 532 15.61 54.54 -20.10
C ILE A 532 14.49 55.01 -19.16
N ASP A 533 14.39 54.44 -17.97
CA ASP A 533 13.39 54.83 -16.97
C ASP A 533 13.85 56.05 -16.13
N GLY A 534 15.15 56.12 -15.89
CA GLY A 534 15.73 57.22 -15.10
C GLY A 534 17.24 57.09 -14.92
N TYR A 535 17.80 58.06 -14.19
CA TYR A 535 19.23 58.15 -13.93
C TYR A 535 19.53 58.68 -12.51
N LEU A 536 20.70 58.30 -12.01
CA LEU A 536 21.32 58.87 -10.80
C LEU A 536 22.75 59.24 -11.11
N ILE A 537 23.22 60.48 -10.79
CA ILE A 537 24.60 60.91 -10.98
C ILE A 537 25.28 61.07 -9.61
N TYR A 538 26.44 60.42 -9.45
CA TYR A 538 27.22 60.46 -8.24
C TYR A 538 28.61 61.07 -8.50
N ASP A 539 29.14 61.75 -7.48
CA ASP A 539 30.54 62.15 -7.48
C ASP A 539 31.50 60.96 -7.17
N ILE A 540 32.79 61.22 -7.18
CA ILE A 540 33.81 60.18 -6.89
C ILE A 540 33.76 59.63 -5.45
N LYS A 541 33.05 60.27 -4.54
CA LYS A 541 32.85 59.84 -3.15
C LYS A 541 31.57 59.06 -2.96
N GLY A 542 30.76 58.90 -4.03
CA GLY A 542 29.48 58.24 -3.98
C GLY A 542 28.31 59.14 -3.52
N SER A 543 28.54 60.47 -3.42
CA SER A 543 27.45 61.43 -3.07
C SER A 543 26.55 61.64 -4.28
N LEU A 544 25.21 61.53 -4.09
CA LEU A 544 24.23 61.81 -5.15
C LEU A 544 24.24 63.30 -5.51
N ILE A 545 24.45 63.61 -6.77
CA ILE A 545 24.55 64.97 -7.30
C ILE A 545 23.30 65.39 -8.08
N LEU A 546 22.79 64.46 -8.92
CA LEU A 546 21.59 64.65 -9.72
C LEU A 546 20.81 63.34 -9.82
N GLU A 547 19.49 63.46 -9.91
CA GLU A 547 18.60 62.32 -10.22
C GLU A 547 17.49 62.80 -11.18
N GLY A 548 16.94 61.87 -11.92
CA GLY A 548 15.79 62.15 -12.77
C GLY A 548 15.16 60.90 -13.33
N THR A 549 13.88 61.04 -13.71
CA THR A 549 13.11 60.01 -14.41
C THR A 549 12.97 60.37 -15.88
N ASN A 550 12.77 59.38 -16.73
CA ASN A 550 12.52 59.53 -18.14
C ASN A 550 11.18 58.88 -18.50
N ASN A 551 10.47 59.39 -19.46
CA ASN A 551 9.16 58.89 -19.91
C ASN A 551 9.35 57.82 -20.99
N ASN A 552 10.02 56.70 -20.67
CA ASN A 552 10.21 55.56 -21.57
C ASN A 552 10.81 55.93 -22.95
N SER A 553 11.81 56.81 -22.99
CA SER A 553 12.53 57.16 -24.19
C SER A 553 13.92 56.52 -24.23
N ASN A 554 14.37 56.10 -25.39
CA ASN A 554 15.71 55.56 -25.61
C ASN A 554 16.80 56.63 -25.62
N ASP A 555 16.46 57.90 -25.63
CA ASP A 555 17.36 59.05 -25.61
C ASP A 555 16.99 60.01 -24.46
N LEU A 556 17.99 60.45 -23.70
CA LEU A 556 17.78 61.39 -22.58
C LEU A 556 18.92 62.39 -22.52
N THR A 557 18.58 63.72 -22.49
CA THR A 557 19.56 64.77 -22.30
C THR A 557 19.52 65.29 -20.86
N ILE A 558 20.64 65.29 -20.18
CA ILE A 558 20.81 65.71 -18.80
C ILE A 558 21.59 67.04 -18.76
N SER A 559 21.03 68.07 -18.11
CA SER A 559 21.72 69.34 -17.91
C SER A 559 22.71 69.28 -16.76
N LEU A 560 23.95 69.67 -17.02
CA LEU A 560 25.06 69.69 -16.04
C LEU A 560 25.47 71.14 -15.70
N LYS A 561 24.69 72.18 -16.02
CA LYS A 561 25.02 73.59 -15.84
C LYS A 561 25.43 73.95 -14.42
N ASN A 562 24.86 73.24 -13.42
CA ASN A 562 25.12 73.46 -12.00
C ASN A 562 26.05 72.42 -11.40
N VAL A 563 26.71 71.61 -12.22
CA VAL A 563 27.65 70.57 -11.77
C VAL A 563 29.08 71.07 -12.00
N TYR A 564 29.89 71.01 -10.97
CA TYR A 564 31.29 71.43 -11.01
C TYR A 564 32.13 70.54 -11.95
N SER A 565 33.22 71.07 -12.45
CA SER A 565 34.17 70.25 -13.21
C SER A 565 34.73 69.12 -12.36
N GLY A 566 34.73 67.90 -12.89
CA GLY A 566 35.14 66.71 -12.14
C GLY A 566 34.80 65.38 -12.82
N VAL A 567 35.07 64.30 -12.11
CA VAL A 567 34.74 62.93 -12.53
C VAL A 567 33.46 62.52 -11.83
N TYR A 568 32.54 61.97 -12.59
CA TYR A 568 31.21 61.54 -12.14
C TYR A 568 30.87 60.17 -12.67
N PHE A 569 29.91 59.52 -11.98
CA PHE A 569 29.31 58.25 -12.41
C PHE A 569 27.81 58.45 -12.58
N VAL A 570 27.30 58.05 -13.74
CA VAL A 570 25.85 58.01 -13.95
C VAL A 570 25.39 56.56 -13.92
N GLN A 571 24.45 56.26 -13.02
CA GLN A 571 23.75 55.00 -13.00
C GLN A 571 22.45 55.18 -13.78
N ILE A 572 22.25 54.38 -14.80
CA ILE A 572 21.12 54.41 -15.72
C ILE A 572 20.24 53.19 -15.36
N LYS A 573 18.91 53.37 -15.36
CA LYS A 573 17.92 52.33 -15.13
C LYS A 573 17.08 52.10 -16.38
N SER A 574 16.88 50.80 -16.72
CA SER A 574 16.01 50.34 -17.78
C SER A 574 15.37 49.01 -17.32
N GLY A 575 14.08 49.04 -16.91
CA GLY A 575 13.42 47.93 -16.22
C GLY A 575 14.15 47.55 -14.92
N THR A 576 14.48 46.28 -14.77
CA THR A 576 15.28 45.76 -13.66
C THR A 576 16.77 45.98 -13.85
N TYR A 577 17.23 46.30 -15.06
CA TYR A 577 18.64 46.47 -15.40
C TYR A 577 19.18 47.83 -14.93
N LYS A 578 20.42 47.87 -14.44
CA LYS A 578 21.14 49.05 -14.00
C LYS A 578 22.55 48.97 -14.49
N GLU A 579 23.01 50.04 -15.17
CA GLU A 579 24.42 50.20 -15.58
C GLU A 579 24.99 51.50 -15.02
N THR A 580 26.27 51.49 -14.66
CA THR A 580 26.97 52.67 -14.16
C THR A 580 28.14 53.00 -15.08
N VAL A 581 28.06 54.20 -15.67
CA VAL A 581 29.07 54.67 -16.64
C VAL A 581 29.77 55.91 -16.12
N LYS A 582 31.07 55.95 -16.26
CA LYS A 582 31.90 57.10 -15.89
C LYS A 582 31.89 58.18 -16.96
N PHE A 583 31.73 59.43 -16.55
CA PHE A 583 31.98 60.57 -17.44
C PHE A 583 32.80 61.69 -16.74
N ILE A 584 33.31 62.63 -17.55
CA ILE A 584 34.11 63.79 -17.10
C ILE A 584 33.34 65.07 -17.45
N LYS A 585 33.05 65.92 -16.47
CA LYS A 585 32.52 67.28 -16.67
C LYS A 585 33.70 68.25 -16.72
N LYS A 586 33.78 69.03 -17.83
CA LYS A 586 34.74 70.12 -18.02
C LYS A 586 34.37 71.39 -17.28
#